data_41f5e59ba7d26518955ff6896e527762
#
_entry.id   41f5e59ba7d26518955ff6896e527762
#
_cell.length_a   1.000
_cell.length_b   1.000
_cell.length_c   1.000
_cell.angle_alpha   90.00
_cell.angle_beta   90.00
_cell.angle_gamma   90.00
#
_symmetry.space_group_name_H-M   'P 1'
#
loop_
_entity.id
_entity.type
_entity.pdbx_description
1 polymer ?
#
loop_
_entity_poly.entity_id
_entity_poly.type
_entity_poly.pdbx_seq_one_letter_code
_entity_poly.pdbx_strand_id
1 'polypeptide(L)'
;MNHIAFRLACLSLFLFILPGLMAQNWPSWRGPDGDGSSADANLPIAWGAENVVWKSAVPGEGFSSPVIWADRIFLTTALPATQERILLCYARKDGKLLWQQPVLTAPLERKHPDNGYASSTPATDGKRVYVTFQGGEDVMVAAFSMEGNLIWKVKAGTFSSPHGFCSSPVLFKDKLILNVGSQSGAYVVALRCSNGSQAYRIENAQNQLAYSTPFIRTMAGKIQMVVAADKRISAYNPEDGALLWRADGPADEYASSPVYDDASGLVIVSSSYPRRVFYAINPSGSGDVTNTHVVWKQVQGAPYTPSPIVVNGYLLSVTTQGVLHCLEAKSGTVLWSRESGAQYASPVSANGLVYNMNDKGEITVIKPGPVFEQVASAALGEKALASPAISEGRFYYRGASHLFCISK
;
A
#
# COMPACT_ATOMS: atom_id res chain seq x y z
N MET A 1 24.11 78.14 5.61
CA MET A 1 23.79 77.07 4.60
C MET A 1 23.69 75.74 5.35
N ASN A 2 22.50 75.41 5.73
CA ASN A 2 22.22 74.17 6.55
C ASN A 2 21.78 73.03 5.63
N HIS A 3 22.55 71.95 5.54
CA HIS A 3 22.17 70.72 4.85
C HIS A 3 21.49 69.80 5.85
N ILE A 4 20.16 69.63 5.69
CA ILE A 4 19.37 68.61 6.39
C ILE A 4 19.44 67.34 5.56
N ALA A 5 20.10 66.31 6.10
CA ALA A 5 20.12 64.96 5.50
C ALA A 5 18.90 64.18 5.95
N PHE A 6 17.99 63.82 5.03
CA PHE A 6 16.87 62.94 5.24
C PHE A 6 17.39 61.48 5.21
N ARG A 7 17.33 60.77 6.33
CA ARG A 7 17.53 59.29 6.37
C ARG A 7 16.21 58.62 6.11
N LEU A 8 16.04 57.99 4.94
CA LEU A 8 14.99 57.04 4.68
C LEU A 8 15.29 55.71 5.44
N ALA A 9 14.45 55.39 6.39
CA ALA A 9 14.45 54.05 7.01
C ALA A 9 13.61 53.12 6.15
N CYS A 10 14.27 52.21 5.40
CA CYS A 10 13.59 51.09 4.76
C CYS A 10 13.17 50.07 5.80
N LEU A 11 11.87 50.01 6.10
CA LEU A 11 11.29 48.97 6.93
C LEU A 11 11.12 47.71 6.06
N SER A 12 12.04 46.76 6.17
CA SER A 12 11.93 45.44 5.51
C SER A 12 10.88 44.62 6.24
N LEU A 13 9.70 44.49 5.67
CA LEU A 13 8.65 43.63 6.14
C LEU A 13 9.05 42.14 5.83
N PHE A 14 9.64 41.46 6.80
CA PHE A 14 9.81 40.01 6.71
C PHE A 14 8.45 39.37 6.83
N LEU A 15 7.86 38.96 5.69
CA LEU A 15 6.74 38.03 5.66
C LEU A 15 7.26 36.67 6.17
N PHE A 16 7.03 36.36 7.42
CA PHE A 16 7.11 34.99 7.91
C PHE A 16 6.02 34.18 7.21
N ILE A 17 6.37 33.52 6.11
CA ILE A 17 5.55 32.43 5.56
C ILE A 17 5.65 31.32 6.61
N LEU A 18 4.63 31.22 7.48
CA LEU A 18 4.41 30.03 8.28
C LEU A 18 4.40 28.85 7.29
N PRO A 19 5.22 27.82 7.48
CA PRO A 19 5.07 26.61 6.70
C PRO A 19 3.65 26.12 6.96
N GLY A 20 2.76 26.32 5.99
CA GLY A 20 1.43 25.75 6.05
C GLY A 20 1.63 24.27 6.29
N LEU A 21 0.96 23.71 7.31
CA LEU A 21 0.88 22.27 7.51
C LEU A 21 0.36 21.71 6.18
N MET A 22 1.27 21.21 5.35
CA MET A 22 0.87 20.46 4.15
C MET A 22 0.08 19.28 4.64
N ALA A 23 -1.18 19.18 4.23
CA ALA A 23 -2.02 18.04 4.57
C ALA A 23 -1.24 16.75 4.30
N GLN A 24 -1.04 15.95 5.34
CA GLN A 24 -0.32 14.68 5.19
C GLN A 24 -1.24 13.69 4.49
N ASN A 25 -1.11 13.57 3.19
CA ASN A 25 -1.91 12.69 2.34
C ASN A 25 -1.47 11.23 2.48
N TRP A 26 -2.40 10.31 2.21
CA TRP A 26 -2.16 8.87 2.08
C TRP A 26 -2.62 8.44 0.68
N PRO A 27 -1.81 8.70 -0.36
CA PRO A 27 -2.27 8.77 -1.75
C PRO A 27 -2.47 7.41 -2.43
N SER A 28 -2.03 6.33 -1.82
CA SER A 28 -2.08 4.97 -2.37
C SER A 28 -2.04 3.91 -1.25
N TRP A 29 -2.13 2.66 -1.63
CA TRP A 29 -1.97 1.56 -0.70
C TRP A 29 -0.61 1.61 -0.03
N ARG A 30 -0.61 1.53 1.31
CA ARG A 30 0.55 1.70 2.20
C ARG A 30 1.21 3.09 2.16
N GLY A 31 0.46 4.11 1.77
CA GLY A 31 0.86 5.51 1.93
C GLY A 31 1.82 6.04 0.86
N PRO A 32 2.43 7.19 1.13
CA PRO A 32 3.22 7.92 0.14
C PRO A 32 4.47 7.15 -0.32
N ASP A 33 5.09 6.40 0.57
CA ASP A 33 6.31 5.62 0.29
C ASP A 33 6.02 4.13 -0.01
N GLY A 34 4.75 3.69 0.06
CA GLY A 34 4.32 2.32 -0.22
C GLY A 34 4.79 1.29 0.81
N ASP A 35 5.30 1.71 1.96
CA ASP A 35 5.88 0.86 3.00
C ASP A 35 5.03 0.75 4.27
N GLY A 36 3.92 1.52 4.36
CA GLY A 36 3.02 1.54 5.51
C GLY A 36 3.45 2.45 6.64
N SER A 37 4.51 3.24 6.47
CA SER A 37 4.99 4.17 7.48
C SER A 37 4.40 5.57 7.30
N SER A 38 4.25 6.29 8.42
CA SER A 38 3.83 7.67 8.47
C SER A 38 4.80 8.47 9.34
N ALA A 39 5.11 9.68 8.92
CA ALA A 39 5.84 10.66 9.73
C ALA A 39 4.95 11.34 10.78
N ASP A 40 3.65 11.02 10.85
CA ASP A 40 2.71 11.62 11.78
C ASP A 40 2.98 11.17 13.22
N ALA A 41 3.32 12.11 14.08
CA ALA A 41 3.67 11.84 15.48
C ALA A 41 2.47 11.99 16.44
N ASN A 42 1.32 12.47 15.96
CA ASN A 42 0.21 12.86 16.84
C ASN A 42 -0.96 11.86 16.86
N LEU A 43 -0.69 10.58 16.63
CA LEU A 43 -1.71 9.52 16.61
C LEU A 43 -2.09 9.05 18.02
N PRO A 44 -3.33 8.55 18.21
CA PRO A 44 -3.69 7.86 19.44
C PRO A 44 -2.89 6.55 19.55
N ILE A 45 -2.39 6.26 20.74
CA ILE A 45 -1.72 5.00 21.08
C ILE A 45 -2.76 3.97 21.52
N ALA A 46 -3.72 4.40 22.34
CA ALA A 46 -4.89 3.62 22.76
C ALA A 46 -6.15 4.42 22.46
N TRP A 47 -7.23 3.75 22.19
CA TRP A 47 -8.52 4.40 21.95
C TRP A 47 -9.71 3.52 22.34
N GLY A 48 -10.82 4.20 22.66
CA GLY A 48 -12.14 3.63 22.91
C GLY A 48 -13.20 4.24 22.01
N ALA A 49 -14.46 4.09 22.36
CA ALA A 49 -15.58 4.64 21.60
C ALA A 49 -15.55 6.18 21.50
N GLU A 50 -15.00 6.85 22.50
CA GLU A 50 -14.86 8.31 22.60
C GLU A 50 -13.87 8.89 21.57
N ASN A 51 -12.96 8.08 21.08
CA ASN A 51 -11.95 8.46 20.08
C ASN A 51 -12.46 8.30 18.63
N VAL A 52 -13.62 7.68 18.44
CA VAL A 52 -14.25 7.55 17.13
C VAL A 52 -14.86 8.89 16.74
N VAL A 53 -14.15 9.64 15.90
CA VAL A 53 -14.61 10.95 15.41
C VAL A 53 -15.88 10.80 14.58
N TRP A 54 -15.91 9.78 13.70
CA TRP A 54 -17.08 9.37 12.95
C TRP A 54 -16.93 7.93 12.44
N LYS A 55 -18.08 7.32 12.18
CA LYS A 55 -18.24 5.99 11.59
C LYS A 55 -19.29 6.08 10.47
N SER A 56 -18.93 5.68 9.26
CA SER A 56 -19.79 5.81 8.08
C SER A 56 -19.99 4.47 7.40
N ALA A 57 -21.22 4.18 7.00
CA ALA A 57 -21.53 2.96 6.28
C ALA A 57 -20.80 2.91 4.92
N VAL A 58 -20.29 1.74 4.57
CA VAL A 58 -19.71 1.42 3.27
C VAL A 58 -20.60 0.40 2.57
N PRO A 59 -21.24 0.75 1.46
CA PRO A 59 -22.13 -0.18 0.75
C PRO A 59 -21.32 -1.32 0.10
N GLY A 60 -21.95 -2.49 -0.02
CA GLY A 60 -21.37 -3.63 -0.71
C GLY A 60 -20.22 -4.31 0.04
N GLU A 61 -19.33 -4.96 -0.72
CA GLU A 61 -18.17 -5.69 -0.19
C GLU A 61 -16.87 -5.24 -0.85
N GLY A 62 -15.75 -5.37 -0.12
CA GLY A 62 -14.42 -5.12 -0.65
C GLY A 62 -13.41 -4.84 0.46
N PHE A 63 -12.13 -4.98 0.13
CA PHE A 63 -11.03 -4.86 1.09
C PHE A 63 -9.98 -3.84 0.66
N SER A 64 -10.34 -2.91 -0.23
CA SER A 64 -9.45 -1.78 -0.53
C SER A 64 -9.18 -0.96 0.72
N SER A 65 -7.95 -0.54 0.90
CA SER A 65 -7.57 0.39 1.96
C SER A 65 -8.09 1.81 1.67
N PRO A 66 -8.31 2.64 2.69
CA PRO A 66 -8.62 4.06 2.49
C PRO A 66 -7.44 4.79 1.83
N VAL A 67 -7.77 5.64 0.85
CA VAL A 67 -6.84 6.57 0.20
C VAL A 67 -7.29 7.98 0.52
N ILE A 68 -6.37 8.84 0.97
CA ILE A 68 -6.69 10.15 1.49
C ILE A 68 -5.93 11.21 0.71
N TRP A 69 -6.67 12.20 0.24
CA TRP A 69 -6.09 13.40 -0.37
C TRP A 69 -6.89 14.63 0.03
N ALA A 70 -6.22 15.55 0.71
CA ALA A 70 -6.82 16.77 1.25
C ALA A 70 -8.08 16.47 2.10
N ASP A 71 -9.25 16.88 1.66
CA ASP A 71 -10.54 16.73 2.34
C ASP A 71 -11.34 15.47 1.93
N ARG A 72 -10.75 14.56 1.15
CA ARG A 72 -11.43 13.41 0.54
C ARG A 72 -10.81 12.08 0.90
N ILE A 73 -11.66 11.06 0.99
CA ILE A 73 -11.28 9.67 1.20
C ILE A 73 -11.88 8.83 0.08
N PHE A 74 -11.07 8.00 -0.55
CA PHE A 74 -11.50 7.14 -1.66
C PHE A 74 -11.41 5.68 -1.25
N LEU A 75 -12.44 4.91 -1.64
CA LEU A 75 -12.54 3.46 -1.47
C LEU A 75 -13.10 2.84 -2.74
N THR A 76 -12.79 1.58 -2.97
CA THR A 76 -13.51 0.75 -3.95
C THR A 76 -14.47 -0.20 -3.24
N THR A 77 -15.60 -0.51 -3.86
CA THR A 77 -16.55 -1.51 -3.38
C THR A 77 -17.17 -2.26 -4.54
N ALA A 78 -17.77 -3.41 -4.27
CA ALA A 78 -18.54 -4.18 -5.22
C ALA A 78 -19.95 -4.43 -4.67
N LEU A 79 -20.93 -4.41 -5.57
CA LEU A 79 -22.32 -4.81 -5.31
C LEU A 79 -22.57 -6.12 -6.06
N PRO A 80 -22.41 -7.29 -5.41
CA PRO A 80 -22.51 -8.57 -6.11
C PRO A 80 -23.89 -8.82 -6.74
N ALA A 81 -24.96 -8.33 -6.11
CA ALA A 81 -26.33 -8.50 -6.63
C ALA A 81 -26.55 -7.83 -7.99
N THR A 82 -25.92 -6.67 -8.23
CA THR A 82 -25.99 -5.92 -9.49
C THR A 82 -24.73 -6.11 -10.35
N GLN A 83 -23.73 -6.85 -9.85
CA GLN A 83 -22.44 -7.09 -10.50
C GLN A 83 -21.66 -5.79 -10.78
N GLU A 84 -21.89 -4.76 -10.00
CA GLU A 84 -21.22 -3.47 -10.14
C GLU A 84 -19.94 -3.40 -9.30
N ARG A 85 -18.91 -2.74 -9.83
CA ARG A 85 -17.69 -2.28 -9.12
C ARG A 85 -17.73 -0.78 -9.09
N ILE A 86 -17.57 -0.21 -7.91
CA ILE A 86 -17.88 1.20 -7.62
C ILE A 86 -16.67 1.86 -6.96
N LEU A 87 -16.39 3.09 -7.37
CA LEU A 87 -15.51 4.02 -6.66
C LEU A 87 -16.37 4.92 -5.75
N LEU A 88 -15.99 4.98 -4.47
CA LEU A 88 -16.64 5.80 -3.45
C LEU A 88 -15.74 6.96 -3.04
N CYS A 89 -16.34 8.11 -2.76
CA CYS A 89 -15.66 9.26 -2.18
C CYS A 89 -16.41 9.74 -0.95
N TYR A 90 -15.70 9.84 0.17
CA TYR A 90 -16.22 10.37 1.42
C TYR A 90 -15.53 11.68 1.79
N ALA A 91 -16.26 12.56 2.48
CA ALA A 91 -15.68 13.73 3.11
C ALA A 91 -14.84 13.30 4.31
N ARG A 92 -13.58 13.75 4.38
CA ARG A 92 -12.66 13.42 5.46
C ARG A 92 -13.12 14.00 6.81
N LYS A 93 -13.79 15.14 6.80
CA LYS A 93 -14.21 15.88 8.00
C LYS A 93 -15.21 15.11 8.85
N ASP A 94 -16.22 14.52 8.21
CA ASP A 94 -17.41 13.97 8.88
C ASP A 94 -17.84 12.60 8.34
N GLY A 95 -17.08 12.02 7.41
CA GLY A 95 -17.37 10.73 6.81
C GLY A 95 -18.58 10.70 5.87
N LYS A 96 -19.15 11.84 5.49
CA LYS A 96 -20.29 11.89 4.57
C LYS A 96 -19.90 11.35 3.21
N LEU A 97 -20.71 10.45 2.65
CA LEU A 97 -20.56 10.04 1.25
C LEU A 97 -20.85 11.23 0.33
N LEU A 98 -19.83 11.69 -0.40
CA LEU A 98 -19.91 12.81 -1.32
C LEU A 98 -20.47 12.38 -2.66
N TRP A 99 -19.93 11.27 -3.18
CA TRP A 99 -20.36 10.67 -4.45
C TRP A 99 -19.92 9.21 -4.52
N GLN A 100 -20.60 8.47 -5.41
CA GLN A 100 -20.23 7.13 -5.82
C GLN A 100 -20.34 7.01 -7.33
N GLN A 101 -19.39 6.30 -7.96
CA GLN A 101 -19.35 6.15 -9.40
C GLN A 101 -19.21 4.69 -9.81
N PRO A 102 -20.14 4.15 -10.60
CA PRO A 102 -19.96 2.84 -11.20
C PRO A 102 -18.78 2.88 -12.18
N VAL A 103 -17.86 1.96 -11.98
CA VAL A 103 -16.68 1.83 -12.83
C VAL A 103 -16.87 0.73 -13.85
N LEU A 104 -17.43 -0.39 -13.40
CA LEU A 104 -17.59 -1.60 -14.20
C LEU A 104 -18.85 -2.35 -13.76
N THR A 105 -19.64 -2.81 -14.74
CA THR A 105 -20.67 -3.84 -14.55
C THR A 105 -20.28 -5.04 -15.39
N ALA A 106 -19.97 -6.17 -14.76
CA ALA A 106 -19.51 -7.37 -15.42
C ALA A 106 -19.78 -8.59 -14.54
N PRO A 107 -19.86 -9.79 -15.12
CA PRO A 107 -19.98 -11.04 -14.36
C PRO A 107 -18.91 -11.12 -13.25
N LEU A 108 -19.31 -11.70 -12.12
CA LEU A 108 -18.40 -11.90 -11.00
C LEU A 108 -17.36 -12.97 -11.36
N GLU A 109 -16.11 -12.65 -11.14
CA GLU A 109 -14.97 -13.56 -11.33
C GLU A 109 -14.87 -14.58 -10.18
N ARG A 110 -14.13 -15.66 -10.42
CA ARG A 110 -13.72 -16.57 -9.35
C ARG A 110 -12.76 -15.86 -8.40
N LYS A 111 -12.97 -16.03 -7.09
CA LYS A 111 -12.09 -15.50 -6.04
C LYS A 111 -11.98 -16.47 -4.86
N HIS A 112 -10.97 -16.30 -4.04
CA HIS A 112 -10.89 -16.96 -2.73
C HIS A 112 -12.03 -16.45 -1.81
N PRO A 113 -12.62 -17.27 -0.92
CA PRO A 113 -13.65 -16.82 0.02
C PRO A 113 -13.26 -15.61 0.84
N ASP A 114 -11.99 -15.52 1.25
CA ASP A 114 -11.46 -14.39 2.04
C ASP A 114 -11.02 -13.19 1.18
N ASN A 115 -11.22 -13.23 -0.14
CA ASN A 115 -11.00 -12.07 -1.01
C ASN A 115 -12.34 -11.40 -1.39
N GLY A 116 -12.31 -10.11 -1.73
CA GLY A 116 -13.44 -9.33 -2.26
C GLY A 116 -13.31 -9.06 -3.75
N TYR A 117 -14.41 -8.65 -4.38
CA TYR A 117 -14.42 -8.18 -5.78
C TYR A 117 -13.90 -6.72 -5.94
N ALA A 118 -13.48 -6.11 -4.83
CA ALA A 118 -12.95 -4.74 -4.76
C ALA A 118 -11.82 -4.67 -3.72
N SER A 119 -10.74 -5.44 -3.93
CA SER A 119 -9.58 -5.49 -3.03
C SER A 119 -8.43 -4.61 -3.48
N SER A 120 -8.36 -4.25 -4.77
CA SER A 120 -7.39 -3.27 -5.27
C SER A 120 -7.69 -1.90 -4.66
N THR A 121 -6.69 -1.30 -4.01
CA THR A 121 -6.78 0.03 -3.40
C THR A 121 -6.57 1.10 -4.46
N PRO A 122 -7.36 2.17 -4.48
CA PRO A 122 -7.15 3.30 -5.39
C PRO A 122 -5.76 3.94 -5.24
N ALA A 123 -5.37 4.76 -6.22
CA ALA A 123 -4.26 5.69 -6.12
C ALA A 123 -4.70 7.08 -6.60
N THR A 124 -4.07 8.14 -6.07
CA THR A 124 -4.37 9.53 -6.49
C THR A 124 -3.12 10.39 -6.59
N ASP A 125 -3.08 11.25 -7.59
CA ASP A 125 -2.09 12.31 -7.78
C ASP A 125 -2.60 13.69 -7.29
N GLY A 126 -3.78 13.71 -6.65
CA GLY A 126 -4.47 14.94 -6.23
C GLY A 126 -5.23 15.66 -7.33
N LYS A 127 -5.13 15.21 -8.56
CA LYS A 127 -5.90 15.69 -9.72
C LYS A 127 -6.87 14.63 -10.21
N ARG A 128 -6.48 13.36 -10.10
CA ARG A 128 -7.23 12.19 -10.54
C ARG A 128 -7.18 11.10 -9.48
N VAL A 129 -8.22 10.27 -9.49
CA VAL A 129 -8.27 9.02 -8.73
C VAL A 129 -8.27 7.86 -9.73
N TYR A 130 -7.35 6.93 -9.53
CA TYR A 130 -7.15 5.77 -10.39
C TYR A 130 -7.63 4.52 -9.68
N VAL A 131 -8.41 3.70 -10.37
CA VAL A 131 -8.96 2.45 -9.85
C VAL A 131 -8.75 1.30 -10.82
N THR A 132 -8.61 0.11 -10.26
CA THR A 132 -8.46 -1.12 -11.02
C THR A 132 -9.44 -2.17 -10.53
N PHE A 133 -10.11 -2.84 -11.46
CA PHE A 133 -11.01 -3.94 -11.18
C PHE A 133 -10.82 -5.07 -12.19
N GLN A 134 -11.12 -6.27 -11.76
CA GLN A 134 -11.35 -7.40 -12.65
C GLN A 134 -12.84 -7.48 -13.00
N GLY A 135 -13.16 -7.80 -14.25
CA GLY A 135 -14.49 -8.12 -14.72
C GLY A 135 -14.44 -9.27 -15.70
N GLY A 136 -14.88 -10.46 -15.27
CA GLY A 136 -14.59 -11.68 -16.00
C GLY A 136 -13.08 -11.93 -16.02
N GLU A 137 -12.49 -11.95 -17.22
CA GLU A 137 -11.02 -12.06 -17.39
C GLU A 137 -10.34 -10.71 -17.65
N ASP A 138 -11.08 -9.62 -17.77
CA ASP A 138 -10.52 -8.32 -18.13
C ASP A 138 -10.04 -7.54 -16.90
N VAL A 139 -8.82 -7.00 -16.98
CA VAL A 139 -8.33 -5.99 -16.02
C VAL A 139 -8.68 -4.62 -16.55
N MET A 140 -9.63 -3.97 -15.90
CA MET A 140 -10.11 -2.65 -16.25
C MET A 140 -9.48 -1.61 -15.34
N VAL A 141 -8.96 -0.54 -15.94
CA VAL A 141 -8.38 0.60 -15.23
C VAL A 141 -9.14 1.84 -15.64
N ALA A 142 -9.49 2.67 -14.66
CA ALA A 142 -10.16 3.94 -14.91
C ALA A 142 -9.55 5.07 -14.09
N ALA A 143 -9.62 6.29 -14.65
CA ALA A 143 -9.29 7.51 -13.96
C ALA A 143 -10.52 8.42 -13.88
N PHE A 144 -10.73 8.97 -12.70
CA PHE A 144 -11.80 9.93 -12.41
C PHE A 144 -11.19 11.25 -11.93
N SER A 145 -11.90 12.36 -12.15
CA SER A 145 -11.56 13.60 -11.46
C SER A 145 -11.85 13.48 -9.95
N MET A 146 -11.34 14.41 -9.17
CA MET A 146 -11.63 14.44 -7.73
C MET A 146 -13.13 14.63 -7.44
N GLU A 147 -13.91 15.15 -8.39
CA GLU A 147 -15.37 15.35 -8.34
C GLU A 147 -16.17 14.13 -8.82
N GLY A 148 -15.49 13.05 -9.26
CA GLY A 148 -16.12 11.81 -9.68
C GLY A 148 -16.46 11.74 -11.17
N ASN A 149 -15.98 12.67 -12.01
CA ASN A 149 -16.21 12.59 -13.46
C ASN A 149 -15.20 11.60 -14.08
N LEU A 150 -15.68 10.66 -14.88
CA LEU A 150 -14.84 9.75 -15.64
C LEU A 150 -13.99 10.53 -16.65
N ILE A 151 -12.67 10.35 -16.59
CA ILE A 151 -11.71 10.97 -17.53
C ILE A 151 -11.36 9.98 -18.62
N TRP A 152 -10.96 8.75 -18.23
CA TRP A 152 -10.71 7.65 -19.17
C TRP A 152 -10.93 6.30 -18.49
N LYS A 153 -11.23 5.28 -19.30
CA LYS A 153 -11.33 3.88 -18.88
C LYS A 153 -10.77 3.00 -20.00
N VAL A 154 -9.87 2.08 -19.64
CA VAL A 154 -9.19 1.20 -20.59
C VAL A 154 -9.10 -0.22 -20.06
N LYS A 155 -9.02 -1.19 -20.96
CA LYS A 155 -8.61 -2.56 -20.65
C LYS A 155 -7.08 -2.60 -20.65
N ALA A 156 -6.48 -2.90 -19.49
CA ALA A 156 -5.03 -3.01 -19.34
C ALA A 156 -4.50 -4.39 -19.75
N GLY A 157 -5.36 -5.38 -19.85
CA GLY A 157 -5.03 -6.75 -20.23
C GLY A 157 -5.99 -7.77 -19.65
N THR A 158 -5.55 -9.00 -19.51
CA THR A 158 -6.33 -10.10 -18.94
C THR A 158 -5.69 -10.63 -17.66
N PHE A 159 -6.50 -11.23 -16.80
CA PHE A 159 -6.09 -11.83 -15.55
C PHE A 159 -6.91 -13.10 -15.29
N SER A 160 -6.23 -14.17 -14.91
CA SER A 160 -6.85 -15.41 -14.46
C SER A 160 -6.13 -15.92 -13.21
N SER A 161 -6.90 -16.18 -12.16
CA SER A 161 -6.39 -16.65 -10.87
C SER A 161 -7.51 -17.32 -10.09
N PRO A 162 -7.21 -18.34 -9.26
CA PRO A 162 -8.18 -18.91 -8.32
C PRO A 162 -8.49 -17.98 -7.14
N HIS A 163 -7.67 -16.95 -6.90
CA HIS A 163 -7.78 -16.10 -5.72
C HIS A 163 -8.46 -14.75 -5.97
N GLY A 164 -8.65 -14.34 -7.23
CA GLY A 164 -9.17 -13.03 -7.61
C GLY A 164 -8.09 -11.94 -7.65
N PHE A 165 -8.44 -10.77 -8.13
CA PHE A 165 -7.53 -9.64 -8.35
C PHE A 165 -7.41 -8.76 -7.11
N CYS A 166 -6.18 -8.38 -6.71
CA CYS A 166 -5.97 -7.48 -5.57
C CYS A 166 -4.76 -6.56 -5.68
N SER A 167 -3.90 -6.69 -6.72
CA SER A 167 -2.78 -5.78 -6.92
C SER A 167 -3.27 -4.34 -7.05
N SER A 168 -2.64 -3.42 -6.31
CA SER A 168 -3.00 -2.01 -6.31
C SER A 168 -2.14 -1.22 -7.29
N PRO A 169 -2.69 -0.20 -7.97
CA PRO A 169 -1.90 0.65 -8.86
C PRO A 169 -0.94 1.54 -8.07
N VAL A 170 0.24 1.79 -8.65
CA VAL A 170 1.27 2.68 -8.09
C VAL A 170 1.54 3.80 -9.08
N LEU A 171 1.65 5.02 -8.56
CA LEU A 171 1.98 6.19 -9.36
C LEU A 171 3.50 6.43 -9.39
N PHE A 172 4.00 6.69 -10.57
CA PHE A 172 5.35 7.18 -10.78
C PHE A 172 5.36 8.27 -11.86
N LYS A 173 5.58 9.52 -11.45
CA LYS A 173 5.50 10.70 -12.34
C LYS A 173 4.16 10.73 -13.10
N ASP A 174 4.19 10.60 -14.43
CA ASP A 174 3.04 10.59 -15.33
C ASP A 174 2.49 9.18 -15.63
N LYS A 175 2.94 8.17 -14.90
CA LYS A 175 2.62 6.76 -15.14
C LYS A 175 1.89 6.13 -13.97
N LEU A 176 0.90 5.32 -14.29
CA LEU A 176 0.20 4.41 -13.40
C LEU A 176 0.69 2.99 -13.68
N ILE A 177 1.29 2.33 -12.72
CA ILE A 177 1.95 1.03 -12.89
C ILE A 177 1.17 -0.05 -12.14
N LEU A 178 0.97 -1.19 -12.79
CA LEU A 178 0.28 -2.36 -12.26
C LEU A 178 1.12 -3.61 -12.44
N ASN A 179 1.19 -4.45 -11.40
CA ASN A 179 1.69 -5.82 -11.47
C ASN A 179 0.50 -6.76 -11.65
N VAL A 180 0.46 -7.50 -12.74
CA VAL A 180 -0.61 -8.43 -13.09
C VAL A 180 -0.02 -9.83 -13.25
N GLY A 181 0.21 -10.49 -12.12
CA GLY A 181 0.63 -11.89 -12.10
C GLY A 181 -0.55 -12.80 -12.39
N SER A 182 -0.56 -13.46 -13.52
CA SER A 182 -1.69 -14.20 -14.06
C SER A 182 -1.26 -15.53 -14.68
N GLN A 183 -2.11 -16.56 -14.56
CA GLN A 183 -1.90 -17.84 -15.22
C GLN A 183 -2.09 -17.77 -16.74
N SER A 184 -2.77 -16.75 -17.24
CA SER A 184 -3.06 -16.56 -18.67
C SER A 184 -2.23 -15.47 -19.35
N GLY A 185 -1.07 -15.14 -18.80
CA GLY A 185 -0.20 -14.08 -19.31
C GLY A 185 0.11 -13.05 -18.21
N ALA A 186 1.17 -13.30 -17.44
CA ALA A 186 1.61 -12.40 -16.38
C ALA A 186 2.43 -11.23 -16.95
N TYR A 187 2.23 -10.02 -16.42
CA TYR A 187 2.91 -8.81 -16.91
C TYR A 187 2.93 -7.69 -15.87
N VAL A 188 3.83 -6.75 -16.07
CA VAL A 188 3.77 -5.41 -15.46
C VAL A 188 3.41 -4.43 -16.56
N VAL A 189 2.41 -3.58 -16.36
CA VAL A 189 1.99 -2.56 -17.32
C VAL A 189 2.04 -1.17 -16.71
N ALA A 190 2.60 -0.23 -17.46
CA ALA A 190 2.53 1.20 -17.13
C ALA A 190 1.62 1.91 -18.14
N LEU A 191 0.64 2.63 -17.61
CA LEU A 191 -0.31 3.43 -18.35
C LEU A 191 -0.03 4.92 -18.14
N ARG A 192 -0.18 5.75 -19.16
CA ARG A 192 -0.09 7.22 -19.02
C ARG A 192 -1.25 7.73 -18.20
N CYS A 193 -0.98 8.47 -17.14
CA CYS A 193 -2.00 9.06 -16.28
C CYS A 193 -2.97 9.98 -17.03
N SER A 194 -2.53 10.59 -18.13
CA SER A 194 -3.32 11.56 -18.90
C SER A 194 -4.50 10.96 -19.65
N ASN A 195 -4.32 9.74 -20.20
CA ASN A 195 -5.30 9.16 -21.13
C ASN A 195 -5.41 7.62 -21.09
N GLY A 196 -4.68 6.95 -20.19
CA GLY A 196 -4.71 5.49 -20.06
C GLY A 196 -3.97 4.72 -21.16
N SER A 197 -3.29 5.38 -22.09
CA SER A 197 -2.51 4.68 -23.12
C SER A 197 -1.30 3.98 -22.49
N GLN A 198 -0.94 2.81 -23.01
CA GLN A 198 0.22 2.06 -22.54
C GLN A 198 1.51 2.85 -22.79
N ALA A 199 2.30 3.06 -21.74
CA ALA A 199 3.64 3.65 -21.84
C ALA A 199 4.68 2.56 -22.09
N TYR A 200 4.64 1.48 -21.31
CA TYR A 200 5.43 0.28 -21.52
C TYR A 200 4.74 -0.95 -20.95
N ARG A 201 5.23 -2.13 -21.30
CA ARG A 201 4.78 -3.41 -20.75
C ARG A 201 5.98 -4.34 -20.62
N ILE A 202 6.05 -5.05 -19.49
CA ILE A 202 7.08 -6.06 -19.20
C ILE A 202 6.36 -7.39 -19.14
N GLU A 203 6.68 -8.30 -20.03
CA GLU A 203 6.09 -9.64 -20.05
C GLU A 203 6.82 -10.55 -19.06
N ASN A 204 6.07 -11.31 -18.28
CA ASN A 204 6.56 -12.33 -17.36
C ASN A 204 6.41 -13.71 -18.03
N ALA A 205 7.55 -14.31 -18.38
CA ALA A 205 7.58 -15.47 -19.26
C ALA A 205 7.00 -16.76 -18.67
N GLN A 206 6.90 -16.87 -17.34
CA GLN A 206 6.46 -18.12 -16.67
C GLN A 206 4.99 -18.13 -16.26
N ASN A 207 4.24 -17.05 -16.51
CA ASN A 207 2.81 -16.96 -16.20
C ASN A 207 2.47 -17.36 -14.75
N GLN A 208 3.26 -16.89 -13.79
CA GLN A 208 3.07 -17.18 -12.37
C GLN A 208 2.22 -16.13 -11.68
N LEU A 209 1.54 -16.53 -10.62
CA LEU A 209 0.66 -15.65 -9.86
C LEU A 209 1.46 -14.62 -9.05
N ALA A 210 1.08 -13.36 -9.15
CA ALA A 210 1.61 -12.30 -8.31
C ALA A 210 0.50 -11.31 -7.96
N TYR A 211 0.34 -11.07 -6.70
CA TYR A 211 -0.67 -10.17 -6.12
C TYR A 211 -0.03 -8.96 -5.45
N SER A 212 1.31 -8.99 -5.32
CA SER A 212 2.09 -7.93 -4.70
C SER A 212 1.99 -6.62 -5.49
N THR A 213 1.87 -5.53 -4.76
CA THR A 213 1.94 -4.18 -5.35
C THR A 213 3.41 -3.84 -5.66
N PRO A 214 3.73 -3.26 -6.81
CA PRO A 214 5.08 -2.78 -7.11
C PRO A 214 5.58 -1.81 -6.05
N PHE A 215 6.83 -1.93 -5.64
CA PHE A 215 7.46 -1.06 -4.65
C PHE A 215 8.48 -0.16 -5.31
N ILE A 216 8.28 1.16 -5.27
CA ILE A 216 9.14 2.15 -5.94
C ILE A 216 9.81 3.02 -4.89
N ARG A 217 11.15 3.00 -4.87
CA ARG A 217 11.95 3.82 -3.94
C ARG A 217 13.33 4.12 -4.52
N THR A 218 13.95 5.18 -4.01
CA THR A 218 15.38 5.39 -4.24
C THR A 218 16.17 4.45 -3.34
N MET A 219 16.90 3.52 -3.94
CA MET A 219 17.72 2.51 -3.28
C MET A 219 19.09 2.48 -3.94
N ALA A 220 20.17 2.43 -3.15
CA ALA A 220 21.55 2.48 -3.64
C ALA A 220 21.79 3.62 -4.66
N GLY A 221 21.21 4.80 -4.41
CA GLY A 221 21.38 5.99 -5.24
C GLY A 221 20.58 6.02 -6.55
N LYS A 222 19.72 5.03 -6.81
CA LYS A 222 18.89 4.94 -8.02
C LYS A 222 17.43 4.72 -7.66
N ILE A 223 16.51 5.31 -8.45
CA ILE A 223 15.09 4.97 -8.35
C ILE A 223 14.89 3.59 -8.96
N GLN A 224 14.30 2.68 -8.20
CA GLN A 224 14.08 1.30 -8.58
C GLN A 224 12.65 0.89 -8.28
N MET A 225 12.03 0.15 -9.17
CA MET A 225 10.74 -0.50 -8.99
C MET A 225 10.98 -1.99 -8.76
N VAL A 226 10.74 -2.45 -7.54
CA VAL A 226 10.85 -3.87 -7.19
C VAL A 226 9.51 -4.56 -7.39
N VAL A 227 9.54 -5.65 -8.12
CA VAL A 227 8.39 -6.52 -8.41
C VAL A 227 8.77 -7.95 -8.05
N ALA A 228 7.92 -8.61 -7.27
CA ALA A 228 8.03 -10.02 -6.95
C ALA A 228 7.00 -10.79 -7.79
N ALA A 229 7.45 -11.52 -8.78
CA ALA A 229 6.65 -12.27 -9.73
C ALA A 229 7.51 -13.27 -10.50
N ASP A 230 6.89 -14.21 -11.21
CA ASP A 230 7.56 -15.06 -12.20
C ASP A 230 8.74 -15.88 -11.65
N LYS A 231 8.62 -16.39 -10.41
CA LYS A 231 9.67 -17.09 -9.65
C LYS A 231 10.91 -16.22 -9.42
N ARG A 232 10.76 -14.91 -9.46
CA ARG A 232 11.86 -13.95 -9.35
C ARG A 232 11.48 -12.77 -8.48
N ILE A 233 12.50 -12.11 -8.00
CA ILE A 233 12.46 -10.76 -7.44
C ILE A 233 13.26 -9.91 -8.39
N SER A 234 12.62 -8.96 -9.05
CA SER A 234 13.24 -8.15 -10.10
C SER A 234 13.10 -6.66 -9.78
N ALA A 235 14.13 -5.89 -10.09
CA ALA A 235 14.06 -4.45 -10.08
C ALA A 235 14.14 -3.89 -11.50
N TYR A 236 13.29 -2.93 -11.76
CA TYR A 236 13.19 -2.24 -13.04
C TYR A 236 13.35 -0.73 -12.86
N ASN A 237 13.77 -0.05 -13.90
CA ASN A 237 13.63 1.39 -13.99
C ASN A 237 12.13 1.72 -14.18
N PRO A 238 11.48 2.43 -13.27
CA PRO A 238 10.04 2.72 -13.41
C PRO A 238 9.71 3.71 -14.54
N GLU A 239 10.73 4.36 -15.14
CA GLU A 239 10.52 5.29 -16.25
C GLU A 239 10.21 4.57 -17.58
N ASP A 240 10.89 3.45 -17.84
CA ASP A 240 10.86 2.75 -19.12
C ASP A 240 10.69 1.23 -19.03
N GLY A 241 10.70 0.67 -17.82
CA GLY A 241 10.58 -0.76 -17.58
C GLY A 241 11.87 -1.55 -17.83
N ALA A 242 13.01 -0.89 -18.02
CA ALA A 242 14.29 -1.58 -18.23
C ALA A 242 14.70 -2.36 -16.98
N LEU A 243 15.12 -3.61 -17.14
CA LEU A 243 15.60 -4.46 -16.06
C LEU A 243 16.92 -3.90 -15.49
N LEU A 244 16.97 -3.68 -14.19
CA LEU A 244 18.19 -3.27 -13.47
C LEU A 244 18.91 -4.49 -12.89
N TRP A 245 18.20 -5.32 -12.14
CA TRP A 245 18.71 -6.58 -11.60
C TRP A 245 17.55 -7.55 -11.35
N ARG A 246 17.89 -8.82 -11.19
CA ARG A 246 16.98 -9.89 -10.79
C ARG A 246 17.66 -10.88 -9.89
N ALA A 247 16.89 -11.50 -9.00
CA ALA A 247 17.28 -12.66 -8.21
C ALA A 247 16.24 -13.76 -8.38
N ASP A 248 16.68 -15.01 -8.50
CA ASP A 248 15.77 -16.15 -8.50
C ASP A 248 15.11 -16.31 -7.14
N GLY A 249 13.81 -16.52 -7.13
CA GLY A 249 12.98 -16.71 -5.94
C GLY A 249 12.45 -18.14 -5.84
N PRO A 250 11.99 -18.56 -4.66
CA PRO A 250 11.57 -19.94 -4.42
C PRO A 250 10.12 -20.24 -4.76
N ALA A 251 9.35 -19.23 -5.24
CA ALA A 251 7.91 -19.30 -5.19
C ALA A 251 7.24 -19.11 -6.55
N ASP A 252 6.11 -19.80 -6.70
CA ASP A 252 5.18 -19.64 -7.81
C ASP A 252 4.21 -18.47 -7.57
N GLU A 253 4.05 -18.04 -6.30
CA GLU A 253 3.15 -16.97 -5.91
C GLU A 253 3.81 -15.97 -4.96
N TYR A 254 3.50 -14.69 -5.16
CA TYR A 254 3.89 -13.57 -4.31
C TYR A 254 2.68 -12.70 -4.01
N ALA A 255 2.26 -12.66 -2.75
CA ALA A 255 1.14 -11.81 -2.32
C ALA A 255 1.60 -10.61 -1.48
N SER A 256 2.61 -10.82 -0.66
CA SER A 256 3.22 -9.78 0.18
C SER A 256 4.07 -8.83 -0.66
N SER A 257 3.94 -7.53 -0.43
CA SER A 257 4.72 -6.51 -1.14
C SER A 257 6.08 -6.27 -0.48
N PRO A 258 7.11 -5.88 -1.26
CA PRO A 258 8.43 -5.58 -0.74
C PRO A 258 8.43 -4.45 0.28
N VAL A 259 9.45 -4.44 1.15
CA VAL A 259 9.80 -3.33 2.02
C VAL A 259 11.30 -3.04 1.93
N TYR A 260 11.71 -1.88 2.37
CA TYR A 260 13.11 -1.46 2.37
C TYR A 260 13.54 -1.00 3.76
N ASP A 261 14.68 -1.47 4.23
CA ASP A 261 15.31 -0.99 5.44
C ASP A 261 16.41 0.01 5.10
N ASP A 262 16.16 1.29 5.34
CA ASP A 262 17.10 2.37 5.07
C ASP A 262 18.41 2.20 5.85
N ALA A 263 18.34 1.62 7.06
CA ALA A 263 19.51 1.47 7.92
C ALA A 263 20.50 0.43 7.40
N SER A 264 20.03 -0.70 6.90
CA SER A 264 20.88 -1.75 6.32
C SER A 264 21.05 -1.62 4.80
N GLY A 265 20.21 -0.83 4.13
CA GLY A 265 20.21 -0.69 2.68
C GLY A 265 19.67 -1.94 1.95
N LEU A 266 18.83 -2.75 2.62
CA LEU A 266 18.33 -4.01 2.07
C LEU A 266 16.85 -3.89 1.67
N VAL A 267 16.51 -4.39 0.48
CA VAL A 267 15.13 -4.67 0.11
C VAL A 267 14.76 -6.08 0.58
N ILE A 268 13.63 -6.19 1.29
CA ILE A 268 13.17 -7.44 1.87
C ILE A 268 11.86 -7.84 1.22
N VAL A 269 11.80 -9.05 0.69
CA VAL A 269 10.66 -9.60 -0.05
C VAL A 269 10.28 -10.94 0.54
N SER A 270 8.99 -11.18 0.78
CA SER A 270 8.47 -12.49 1.15
C SER A 270 7.85 -13.18 -0.05
N SER A 271 8.15 -14.44 -0.22
CA SER A 271 7.41 -15.35 -1.11
C SER A 271 6.21 -15.96 -0.40
N SER A 272 5.21 -16.47 -1.16
CA SER A 272 3.96 -17.00 -0.60
C SER A 272 3.81 -18.50 -0.79
N TYR A 273 3.77 -19.02 -2.01
CA TYR A 273 3.52 -20.43 -2.31
C TYR A 273 4.51 -20.96 -3.36
N PRO A 274 5.01 -22.20 -3.27
CA PRO A 274 4.74 -23.20 -2.24
C PRO A 274 5.54 -23.01 -0.95
N ARG A 275 6.51 -22.13 -0.94
CA ARG A 275 7.38 -21.87 0.22
C ARG A 275 7.35 -20.40 0.59
N ARG A 276 7.12 -20.15 1.87
CA ARG A 276 7.22 -18.81 2.46
C ARG A 276 8.66 -18.60 2.93
N VAL A 277 9.36 -17.67 2.29
CA VAL A 277 10.77 -17.36 2.58
C VAL A 277 10.98 -15.86 2.38
N PHE A 278 11.59 -15.21 3.34
CA PHE A 278 12.16 -13.89 3.14
C PHE A 278 13.46 -13.95 2.37
N TYR A 279 13.63 -13.02 1.47
CA TYR A 279 14.86 -12.69 0.79
C TYR A 279 15.24 -11.26 1.12
N ALA A 280 16.42 -11.03 1.67
CA ALA A 280 16.98 -9.68 1.78
C ALA A 280 18.08 -9.51 0.74
N ILE A 281 17.93 -8.49 -0.08
CA ILE A 281 18.75 -8.27 -1.27
C ILE A 281 19.37 -6.88 -1.19
N ASN A 282 20.67 -6.79 -1.44
CA ASN A 282 21.33 -5.52 -1.64
C ASN A 282 21.02 -5.01 -3.07
N PRO A 283 20.30 -3.87 -3.22
CA PRO A 283 19.82 -3.39 -4.51
C PRO A 283 20.87 -2.66 -5.35
N SER A 284 22.15 -2.69 -4.98
CA SER A 284 23.24 -2.03 -5.71
C SER A 284 23.73 -2.80 -6.94
N GLY A 285 23.32 -4.08 -7.09
CA GLY A 285 23.76 -4.95 -8.15
C GLY A 285 23.17 -4.62 -9.53
N SER A 286 23.58 -5.38 -10.54
CA SER A 286 23.04 -5.33 -11.90
C SER A 286 23.01 -6.73 -12.54
N GLY A 287 22.05 -6.97 -13.44
CA GLY A 287 21.87 -8.26 -14.09
C GLY A 287 21.37 -9.34 -13.11
N ASP A 288 21.91 -10.54 -13.15
CA ASP A 288 21.57 -11.63 -12.25
C ASP A 288 22.36 -11.52 -10.95
N VAL A 289 21.67 -11.25 -9.84
CA VAL A 289 22.26 -11.03 -8.51
C VAL A 289 21.99 -12.17 -7.54
N THR A 290 21.46 -13.29 -8.01
CA THR A 290 21.02 -14.44 -7.19
C THR A 290 22.08 -14.92 -6.21
N ASN A 291 23.32 -15.03 -6.66
CA ASN A 291 24.43 -15.58 -5.88
C ASN A 291 25.37 -14.50 -5.31
N THR A 292 25.13 -13.22 -5.61
CA THR A 292 26.08 -12.15 -5.27
C THR A 292 25.50 -11.11 -4.31
N HIS A 293 24.19 -10.83 -4.36
CA HIS A 293 23.56 -9.74 -3.59
C HIS A 293 22.41 -10.20 -2.68
N VAL A 294 22.04 -11.47 -2.70
CA VAL A 294 21.14 -12.02 -1.68
C VAL A 294 21.94 -12.17 -0.38
N VAL A 295 21.66 -11.30 0.59
CA VAL A 295 22.43 -11.18 1.84
C VAL A 295 22.01 -12.25 2.83
N TRP A 296 20.69 -12.45 3.00
CA TRP A 296 20.15 -13.49 3.85
C TRP A 296 18.80 -14.01 3.34
N LYS A 297 18.44 -15.21 3.80
CA LYS A 297 17.15 -15.86 3.59
C LYS A 297 16.62 -16.36 4.93
N GLN A 298 15.33 -16.21 5.20
CA GLN A 298 14.70 -16.65 6.44
C GLN A 298 13.29 -17.21 6.17
N VAL A 299 13.03 -18.41 6.68
CA VAL A 299 11.72 -19.07 6.54
C VAL A 299 10.78 -18.66 7.68
N GLN A 300 11.32 -18.61 8.91
CA GLN A 300 10.50 -18.29 10.07
C GLN A 300 10.02 -16.85 10.01
N GLY A 301 8.70 -16.66 10.17
CA GLY A 301 8.06 -15.35 10.13
C GLY A 301 7.70 -14.86 8.74
N ALA A 302 8.06 -15.56 7.67
CA ALA A 302 7.68 -15.16 6.32
C ALA A 302 6.15 -15.24 6.12
N PRO A 303 5.46 -14.12 5.81
CA PRO A 303 4.01 -14.07 5.68
C PRO A 303 3.55 -14.65 4.33
N TYR A 304 2.27 -15.04 4.26
CA TYR A 304 1.62 -15.34 2.99
C TYR A 304 1.04 -14.08 2.35
N THR A 305 0.09 -13.42 3.02
CA THR A 305 -0.68 -12.27 2.50
C THR A 305 -0.27 -10.93 3.10
N PRO A 306 -0.19 -10.74 4.43
CA PRO A 306 0.18 -9.44 4.98
C PRO A 306 1.58 -9.02 4.55
N SER A 307 1.74 -7.77 4.14
CA SER A 307 3.08 -7.24 3.85
C SER A 307 3.77 -6.86 5.16
N PRO A 308 5.05 -7.16 5.32
CA PRO A 308 5.81 -6.81 6.52
C PRO A 308 6.02 -5.28 6.61
N ILE A 309 6.55 -4.84 7.74
CA ILE A 309 6.94 -3.45 7.94
C ILE A 309 8.30 -3.38 8.62
N VAL A 310 9.11 -2.39 8.26
CA VAL A 310 10.40 -2.14 8.90
C VAL A 310 10.33 -0.84 9.69
N VAL A 311 10.73 -0.90 10.96
CA VAL A 311 10.78 0.27 11.85
C VAL A 311 12.05 0.18 12.68
N ASN A 312 12.91 1.20 12.59
CA ASN A 312 14.15 1.31 13.37
C ASN A 312 15.07 0.06 13.24
N GLY A 313 15.16 -0.54 12.05
CA GLY A 313 15.99 -1.73 11.80
C GLY A 313 15.35 -3.06 12.25
N TYR A 314 14.10 -3.04 12.72
CA TYR A 314 13.31 -4.23 13.06
C TYR A 314 12.28 -4.51 11.99
N LEU A 315 12.28 -5.73 11.47
CA LEU A 315 11.28 -6.24 10.54
C LEU A 315 10.15 -6.91 11.33
N LEU A 316 8.96 -6.32 11.33
CA LEU A 316 7.77 -6.95 11.89
C LEU A 316 6.98 -7.59 10.75
N SER A 317 6.59 -8.82 10.97
CA SER A 317 5.83 -9.62 10.03
C SER A 317 4.80 -10.45 10.76
N VAL A 318 3.63 -10.61 10.17
CA VAL A 318 2.58 -11.45 10.72
C VAL A 318 2.16 -12.49 9.69
N THR A 319 2.07 -13.74 10.11
CA THR A 319 1.56 -14.82 9.27
C THR A 319 0.04 -14.71 9.13
N THR A 320 -0.54 -15.22 8.06
CA THR A 320 -2.00 -15.24 7.89
C THR A 320 -2.72 -15.98 9.03
N GLN A 321 -2.05 -16.97 9.64
CA GLN A 321 -2.56 -17.69 10.81
C GLN A 321 -2.48 -16.89 12.11
N GLY A 322 -1.82 -15.72 12.10
CA GLY A 322 -1.81 -14.79 13.22
C GLY A 322 -0.63 -14.91 14.17
N VAL A 323 0.51 -15.38 13.70
CA VAL A 323 1.75 -15.31 14.47
C VAL A 323 2.55 -14.09 14.03
N LEU A 324 2.72 -13.16 14.93
CA LEU A 324 3.55 -11.98 14.77
C LEU A 324 5.00 -12.31 15.11
N HIS A 325 5.92 -11.92 14.26
CA HIS A 325 7.36 -12.08 14.42
C HIS A 325 8.06 -10.73 14.34
N CYS A 326 9.12 -10.59 15.13
CA CYS A 326 10.08 -9.51 14.99
C CYS A 326 11.45 -10.11 14.63
N LEU A 327 12.05 -9.57 13.59
CA LEU A 327 13.36 -9.96 13.12
C LEU A 327 14.27 -8.73 13.08
N GLU A 328 15.56 -8.94 13.24
CA GLU A 328 16.55 -7.93 12.89
C GLU A 328 16.60 -7.79 11.36
N ALA A 329 16.27 -6.63 10.80
CA ALA A 329 16.16 -6.43 9.35
C ALA A 329 17.50 -6.68 8.61
N LYS A 330 18.63 -6.35 9.26
CA LYS A 330 19.98 -6.50 8.69
C LYS A 330 20.41 -7.97 8.52
N SER A 331 20.03 -8.84 9.44
CA SER A 331 20.52 -10.24 9.51
C SER A 331 19.44 -11.29 9.25
N GLY A 332 18.16 -10.94 9.37
CA GLY A 332 17.05 -11.89 9.35
C GLY A 332 16.93 -12.72 10.63
N THR A 333 17.69 -12.39 11.69
CA THR A 333 17.61 -13.10 12.97
C THR A 333 16.25 -12.88 13.62
N VAL A 334 15.54 -13.97 13.94
CA VAL A 334 14.26 -13.89 14.66
C VAL A 334 14.52 -13.58 16.12
N LEU A 335 13.98 -12.50 16.62
CA LEU A 335 14.17 -12.03 17.99
C LEU A 335 13.07 -12.56 18.92
N TRP A 336 11.82 -12.52 18.45
CA TRP A 336 10.68 -13.04 19.20
C TRP A 336 9.49 -13.36 18.27
N SER A 337 8.53 -14.13 18.80
CA SER A 337 7.27 -14.47 18.15
C SER A 337 6.13 -14.41 19.15
N ARG A 338 4.92 -13.98 18.73
CA ARG A 338 3.72 -13.88 19.58
C ARG A 338 2.46 -14.16 18.75
N GLU A 339 1.47 -14.79 19.37
CA GLU A 339 0.13 -14.92 18.82
C GLU A 339 -0.55 -13.55 18.77
N SER A 340 -1.22 -13.23 17.65
CA SER A 340 -1.93 -11.95 17.43
C SER A 340 -3.29 -12.11 16.75
N GLY A 341 -3.73 -13.34 16.49
CA GLY A 341 -4.96 -13.64 15.74
C GLY A 341 -4.76 -13.60 14.23
N ALA A 342 -5.61 -14.33 13.50
CA ALA A 342 -5.58 -14.42 12.04
C ALA A 342 -5.63 -13.03 11.39
N GLN A 343 -4.89 -12.84 10.28
CA GLN A 343 -4.70 -11.51 9.73
C GLN A 343 -4.50 -11.50 8.22
N TYR A 344 -5.11 -10.51 7.57
CA TYR A 344 -4.93 -10.17 6.15
C TYR A 344 -4.43 -8.73 5.98
N ALA A 345 -4.82 -7.82 6.87
CA ALA A 345 -4.35 -6.45 6.88
C ALA A 345 -2.85 -6.37 7.09
N SER A 346 -2.16 -5.53 6.34
CA SER A 346 -0.76 -5.21 6.58
C SER A 346 -0.65 -4.18 7.71
N PRO A 347 0.32 -4.32 8.63
CA PRO A 347 0.54 -3.34 9.69
C PRO A 347 0.98 -2.00 9.13
N VAL A 348 0.72 -0.95 9.89
CA VAL A 348 1.23 0.42 9.62
C VAL A 348 2.04 0.92 10.80
N SER A 349 2.89 1.92 10.57
CA SER A 349 3.72 2.50 11.63
C SER A 349 3.64 4.02 11.64
N ALA A 350 3.77 4.56 12.83
CA ALA A 350 3.96 5.98 13.06
C ALA A 350 4.67 6.20 14.40
N ASN A 351 5.47 7.24 14.48
CA ASN A 351 6.19 7.62 15.70
C ASN A 351 6.95 6.45 16.37
N GLY A 352 7.56 5.58 15.54
CA GLY A 352 8.33 4.43 16.04
C GLY A 352 7.49 3.27 16.59
N LEU A 353 6.16 3.34 16.53
CA LEU A 353 5.22 2.28 16.92
C LEU A 353 4.63 1.59 15.70
N VAL A 354 4.29 0.31 15.86
CA VAL A 354 3.57 -0.49 14.86
C VAL A 354 2.16 -0.79 15.35
N TYR A 355 1.19 -0.55 14.49
CA TYR A 355 -0.23 -0.82 14.71
C TYR A 355 -0.60 -2.04 13.87
N ASN A 356 -0.80 -3.15 14.55
CA ASN A 356 -1.09 -4.45 13.96
C ASN A 356 -2.54 -4.82 14.21
N MET A 357 -3.33 -5.06 13.15
CA MET A 357 -4.76 -5.34 13.24
C MET A 357 -5.08 -6.75 12.73
N ASN A 358 -5.73 -7.57 13.55
CA ASN A 358 -6.21 -8.89 13.16
C ASN A 358 -7.56 -8.82 12.41
N ASP A 359 -8.04 -9.97 11.91
CA ASP A 359 -9.27 -10.07 11.14
C ASP A 359 -10.56 -9.76 11.92
N LYS A 360 -10.50 -9.79 13.26
CA LYS A 360 -11.62 -9.37 14.13
C LYS A 360 -11.67 -7.86 14.34
N GLY A 361 -10.69 -7.12 13.84
CA GLY A 361 -10.55 -5.68 14.05
C GLY A 361 -9.95 -5.33 15.41
N GLU A 362 -9.26 -6.28 16.05
CA GLU A 362 -8.47 -6.03 17.26
C GLU A 362 -7.09 -5.50 16.87
N ILE A 363 -6.66 -4.42 17.49
CA ILE A 363 -5.40 -3.74 17.20
C ILE A 363 -4.45 -3.90 18.38
N THR A 364 -3.24 -4.36 18.08
CA THR A 364 -2.13 -4.40 19.04
C THR A 364 -1.12 -3.32 18.65
N VAL A 365 -0.79 -2.44 19.56
CA VAL A 365 0.21 -1.39 19.39
C VAL A 365 1.52 -1.85 19.99
N ILE A 366 2.58 -1.91 19.18
CA ILE A 366 3.84 -2.55 19.52
C ILE A 366 4.97 -1.54 19.33
N LYS A 367 5.88 -1.52 20.28
CA LYS A 367 7.17 -0.86 20.13
C LYS A 367 8.19 -1.89 19.62
N PRO A 368 8.66 -1.77 18.37
CA PRO A 368 9.65 -2.69 17.82
C PRO A 368 10.96 -2.65 18.63
N GLY A 369 11.53 -3.83 18.87
CA GLY A 369 12.74 -3.94 19.66
C GLY A 369 13.18 -5.40 19.82
N PRO A 370 14.32 -5.66 20.51
CA PRO A 370 14.85 -6.99 20.70
C PRO A 370 14.00 -7.86 21.63
N VAL A 371 13.10 -7.25 22.40
CA VAL A 371 12.14 -7.90 23.30
C VAL A 371 10.74 -7.42 22.95
N PHE A 372 9.74 -8.30 23.05
CA PHE A 372 8.35 -7.93 22.79
C PHE A 372 7.85 -6.91 23.82
N GLU A 373 7.39 -5.76 23.31
CA GLU A 373 6.78 -4.69 24.11
C GLU A 373 5.45 -4.29 23.47
N GLN A 374 4.33 -4.72 24.09
CA GLN A 374 2.99 -4.23 23.75
C GLN A 374 2.73 -2.95 24.54
N VAL A 375 2.52 -1.85 23.83
CA VAL A 375 2.27 -0.53 24.43
C VAL A 375 0.81 -0.34 24.74
N ALA A 376 -0.08 -0.83 23.88
CA ALA A 376 -1.52 -0.68 24.01
C ALA A 376 -2.29 -1.71 23.18
N SER A 377 -3.60 -1.73 23.34
CA SER A 377 -4.55 -2.43 22.47
C SER A 377 -5.81 -1.59 22.27
N ALA A 378 -6.49 -1.85 21.15
CA ALA A 378 -7.76 -1.22 20.81
C ALA A 378 -8.58 -2.16 19.92
N ALA A 379 -9.84 -1.81 19.62
CA ALA A 379 -10.70 -2.58 18.75
C ALA A 379 -11.62 -1.68 17.93
N LEU A 380 -11.95 -2.11 16.71
CA LEU A 380 -12.95 -1.45 15.84
C LEU A 380 -14.38 -1.89 16.16
N GLY A 381 -14.54 -3.08 16.76
CA GLY A 381 -15.84 -3.68 17.03
C GLY A 381 -16.50 -4.33 15.79
N GLU A 382 -15.74 -4.53 14.72
CA GLU A 382 -16.18 -5.31 13.55
C GLU A 382 -15.00 -5.93 12.81
N LYS A 383 -15.27 -6.96 12.01
CA LYS A 383 -14.27 -7.62 11.15
C LYS A 383 -13.61 -6.61 10.21
N ALA A 384 -12.29 -6.69 10.06
CA ALA A 384 -11.53 -5.81 9.19
C ALA A 384 -10.38 -6.57 8.51
N LEU A 385 -10.30 -6.49 7.19
CA LEU A 385 -9.27 -7.15 6.39
C LEU A 385 -8.42 -6.15 5.59
N ALA A 386 -8.85 -4.90 5.48
CA ALA A 386 -8.15 -3.83 4.80
C ALA A 386 -7.06 -3.22 5.69
N SER A 387 -5.91 -2.89 5.12
CA SER A 387 -4.87 -2.15 5.83
C SER A 387 -5.33 -0.72 6.13
N PRO A 388 -5.01 -0.15 7.30
CA PRO A 388 -5.41 1.21 7.63
C PRO A 388 -4.63 2.27 6.88
N ALA A 389 -5.13 3.50 6.89
CA ALA A 389 -4.45 4.70 6.42
C ALA A 389 -4.24 5.69 7.57
N ILE A 390 -3.21 6.52 7.45
CA ILE A 390 -2.84 7.53 8.45
C ILE A 390 -2.80 8.90 7.78
N SER A 391 -3.45 9.90 8.37
CA SER A 391 -3.40 11.25 7.87
C SER A 391 -3.78 12.27 8.95
N GLU A 392 -2.91 13.25 9.20
CA GLU A 392 -3.11 14.38 10.13
C GLU A 392 -3.61 13.96 11.53
N GLY A 393 -2.86 13.11 12.21
CA GLY A 393 -3.15 12.66 13.56
C GLY A 393 -4.33 11.69 13.67
N ARG A 394 -4.78 11.11 12.57
CA ARG A 394 -5.95 10.24 12.53
C ARG A 394 -5.65 8.93 11.84
N PHE A 395 -6.29 7.88 12.33
CA PHE A 395 -6.42 6.61 11.62
C PHE A 395 -7.73 6.56 10.85
N TYR A 396 -7.66 5.94 9.68
CA TYR A 396 -8.82 5.60 8.88
C TYR A 396 -8.80 4.09 8.63
N TYR A 397 -9.78 3.38 9.20
CA TYR A 397 -9.94 1.95 9.09
C TYR A 397 -11.17 1.60 8.27
N ARG A 398 -11.03 0.68 7.33
CA ARG A 398 -12.16 0.06 6.67
C ARG A 398 -12.46 -1.28 7.34
N GLY A 399 -13.59 -1.37 8.02
CA GLY A 399 -14.20 -2.62 8.46
C GLY A 399 -15.03 -3.26 7.35
N ALA A 400 -15.71 -4.35 7.69
CA ALA A 400 -16.58 -5.07 6.75
C ALA A 400 -17.75 -4.21 6.23
N SER A 401 -18.31 -3.36 7.09
CA SER A 401 -19.51 -2.57 6.80
C SER A 401 -19.32 -1.06 6.97
N HIS A 402 -18.22 -0.62 7.59
CA HIS A 402 -18.03 0.79 7.89
C HIS A 402 -16.60 1.28 7.63
N LEU A 403 -16.51 2.57 7.36
CA LEU A 403 -15.28 3.35 7.40
C LEU A 403 -15.25 4.11 8.73
N PHE A 404 -14.13 4.02 9.45
CA PHE A 404 -13.91 4.66 10.74
C PHE A 404 -12.86 5.74 10.63
N CYS A 405 -13.07 6.85 11.33
CA CYS A 405 -12.04 7.85 11.61
C CYS A 405 -11.79 7.89 13.12
N ILE A 406 -10.54 7.68 13.51
CA ILE A 406 -10.13 7.61 14.92
C ILE A 406 -9.05 8.67 15.17
N SER A 407 -9.19 9.43 16.25
CA SER A 407 -8.26 10.49 16.69
C SER A 407 -8.07 10.44 18.20
N LYS A 408 -7.11 11.22 18.71
CA LYS A 408 -7.00 11.50 20.14
C LYS A 408 -8.22 12.20 20.68
#